data_b85f5132c044fd1c92e7dabdd231a55d
#
_entry.id   b85f5132c044fd1c92e7dabdd231a55d
#
_cell.length_a   1.000
_cell.length_b   1.000
_cell.length_c   1.000
_cell.angle_alpha   90.00
_cell.angle_beta   90.00
_cell.angle_gamma   90.00
#
_symmetry.space_group_name_H-M   'P 1'
#
loop_
_entity.id
_entity.type
_entity.pdbx_description
1 polymer ?
#
loop_
_entity_poly.entity_id
_entity_poly.type
_entity_poly.pdbx_seq_one_letter_code
_entity_poly.pdbx_strand_id
1 'polypeptide(L)'
;MPDTTPTESDRPARRSPALVGLLVVVGVEFAALVVLTVVLIVELIVAPATSVASGVALTVLTAIAALWLGALFVGLRNRRPWVRSGIIVWQVLQGALAIGAFQGVFRVPAIGWALLIPALVGITLALSRPVTEALARPVE
;
A
#
# COMPACT_ATOMS: atom_id res chain seq x y z
N MET A 1 40.18 -27.92 22.85
CA MET A 1 39.77 -27.25 21.62
C MET A 1 38.32 -26.82 21.80
N PRO A 2 37.99 -25.53 21.91
CA PRO A 2 36.63 -25.13 21.96
C PRO A 2 35.98 -25.30 20.60
N ASP A 3 34.86 -25.99 20.58
CA ASP A 3 34.06 -26.28 19.41
C ASP A 3 33.46 -24.97 18.86
N THR A 4 33.99 -24.48 17.74
CA THR A 4 33.54 -23.29 17.03
C THR A 4 32.45 -23.66 16.01
N THR A 5 31.43 -24.39 16.44
CA THR A 5 30.23 -24.48 15.63
C THR A 5 29.56 -23.08 15.61
N PRO A 6 29.39 -22.47 14.42
CA PRO A 6 28.70 -21.19 14.34
C PRO A 6 27.29 -21.38 14.90
N THR A 7 26.99 -20.69 15.97
CA THR A 7 25.65 -20.67 16.55
C THR A 7 24.67 -20.11 15.52
N GLU A 8 23.50 -20.68 15.45
CA GLU A 8 22.41 -20.37 14.52
C GLU A 8 21.94 -18.87 14.59
N SER A 9 22.48 -18.12 15.57
CA SER A 9 22.28 -16.69 15.76
C SER A 9 23.05 -15.77 14.78
N ASP A 10 24.02 -16.30 14.01
CA ASP A 10 24.80 -15.49 13.07
C ASP A 10 24.20 -15.39 11.66
N ARG A 11 23.02 -15.96 11.44
CA ARG A 11 22.32 -15.78 10.16
C ARG A 11 21.69 -14.40 10.12
N PRO A 12 22.09 -13.54 9.15
CA PRO A 12 21.42 -12.24 8.99
C PRO A 12 19.93 -12.49 8.85
N ALA A 13 19.13 -11.77 9.66
CA ALA A 13 17.67 -11.90 9.70
C ALA A 13 17.11 -11.67 8.28
N ARG A 14 16.97 -12.74 7.51
CA ARG A 14 16.37 -12.72 6.17
C ARG A 14 14.97 -12.14 6.31
N ARG A 15 14.68 -11.09 5.56
CA ARG A 15 13.32 -10.55 5.46
C ARG A 15 12.41 -11.68 5.02
N SER A 16 11.34 -11.95 5.78
CA SER A 16 10.40 -12.99 5.39
C SER A 16 9.83 -12.67 3.99
N PRO A 17 9.64 -13.67 3.11
CA PRO A 17 9.11 -13.44 1.77
C PRO A 17 7.74 -12.74 1.81
N ALA A 18 6.95 -12.97 2.84
CA ALA A 18 5.67 -12.28 3.05
C ALA A 18 5.86 -10.77 3.29
N LEU A 19 6.87 -10.36 4.06
CA LEU A 19 7.19 -8.95 4.28
C LEU A 19 7.67 -8.28 2.99
N VAL A 20 8.48 -8.97 2.19
CA VAL A 20 8.92 -8.47 0.89
C VAL A 20 7.74 -8.35 -0.06
N GLY A 21 6.85 -9.35 -0.11
CA GLY A 21 5.62 -9.30 -0.90
C GLY A 21 4.73 -8.12 -0.52
N LEU A 22 4.54 -7.88 0.78
CA LEU A 22 3.76 -6.74 1.26
C LEU A 22 4.41 -5.39 0.89
N LEU A 23 5.75 -5.28 1.00
CA LEU A 23 6.48 -4.10 0.56
C LEU A 23 6.31 -3.83 -0.95
N VAL A 24 6.31 -4.89 -1.77
CA VAL A 24 6.09 -4.76 -3.21
C VAL A 24 4.66 -4.29 -3.50
N VAL A 25 3.65 -4.90 -2.89
CA VAL A 25 2.24 -4.50 -3.08
C VAL A 25 2.04 -3.03 -2.71
N VAL A 26 2.40 -2.65 -1.48
CA VAL A 26 2.25 -1.26 -1.00
C VAL A 26 3.08 -0.28 -1.84
N GLY A 27 4.29 -0.69 -2.27
CA GLY A 27 5.15 0.12 -3.13
C GLY A 27 4.56 0.37 -4.52
N VAL A 28 3.97 -0.65 -5.14
CA VAL A 28 3.30 -0.53 -6.44
C VAL A 28 2.06 0.35 -6.33
N GLU A 29 1.25 0.16 -5.29
CA GLU A 29 0.07 1.01 -5.03
C GLU A 29 0.47 2.47 -4.80
N PHE A 30 1.52 2.71 -4.03
CA PHE A 30 2.07 4.05 -3.82
C PHE A 30 2.51 4.69 -5.14
N ALA A 31 3.29 3.96 -5.95
CA ALA A 31 3.73 4.45 -7.25
C ALA A 31 2.55 4.76 -8.18
N ALA A 32 1.53 3.90 -8.20
CA ALA A 32 0.31 4.12 -8.99
C ALA A 32 -0.43 5.40 -8.56
N LEU A 33 -0.55 5.66 -7.25
CA LEU A 33 -1.17 6.89 -6.74
C LEU A 33 -0.35 8.14 -7.06
N VAL A 34 0.98 8.06 -7.00
CA VAL A 34 1.85 9.17 -7.40
C VAL A 34 1.65 9.50 -8.88
N VAL A 35 1.67 8.48 -9.74
CA VAL A 35 1.43 8.66 -11.19
C VAL A 35 0.03 9.25 -11.43
N LEU A 36 -1.00 8.71 -10.78
CA LEU A 36 -2.36 9.22 -10.91
C LEU A 36 -2.45 10.68 -10.45
N THR A 37 -1.81 11.05 -9.35
CA THR A 37 -1.78 12.43 -8.86
C THR A 37 -1.14 13.37 -9.89
N VAL A 38 -0.02 12.95 -10.50
CA VAL A 38 0.66 13.73 -11.55
C VAL A 38 -0.24 13.90 -12.78
N VAL A 39 -0.89 12.83 -13.22
CA VAL A 39 -1.83 12.88 -14.34
C VAL A 39 -2.97 13.85 -14.07
N LEU A 40 -3.59 13.78 -12.88
CA LEU A 40 -4.68 14.69 -12.50
C LEU A 40 -4.23 16.15 -12.44
N ILE A 41 -3.01 16.42 -11.96
CA ILE A 41 -2.44 17.78 -11.97
C ILE A 41 -2.26 18.27 -13.41
N VAL A 42 -1.72 17.45 -14.30
CA VAL A 42 -1.53 17.81 -15.71
C VAL A 42 -2.88 18.06 -16.39
N GLU A 43 -3.87 17.19 -16.19
CA GLU A 43 -5.22 17.36 -16.71
C GLU A 43 -5.86 18.67 -16.22
N LEU A 44 -5.69 19.00 -14.95
CA LEU A 44 -6.22 20.23 -14.36
C LEU A 44 -5.63 21.50 -15.00
N ILE A 45 -4.37 21.41 -15.45
CA ILE A 45 -3.67 22.55 -16.10
C ILE A 45 -4.02 22.66 -17.59
N VAL A 46 -4.15 21.52 -18.29
CA VAL A 46 -4.20 21.48 -19.76
C VAL A 46 -5.65 21.41 -20.28
N ALA A 47 -6.55 20.73 -19.57
CA ALA A 47 -7.92 20.53 -20.01
C ALA A 47 -8.88 21.55 -19.37
N PRO A 48 -9.79 22.18 -20.14
CA PRO A 48 -10.87 22.95 -19.58
C PRO A 48 -11.83 22.00 -18.86
N ALA A 49 -11.72 21.92 -17.53
CA ALA A 49 -12.56 21.07 -16.73
C ALA A 49 -14.02 21.57 -16.76
N THR A 50 -14.96 20.66 -17.00
CA THR A 50 -16.40 20.91 -16.83
C THR A 50 -16.76 21.32 -15.38
N SER A 51 -15.93 20.95 -14.41
CA SER A 51 -15.98 21.40 -13.01
C SER A 51 -14.56 21.44 -12.42
N VAL A 52 -13.98 22.62 -12.34
CA VAL A 52 -12.66 22.84 -11.73
C VAL A 52 -12.66 22.41 -10.27
N ALA A 53 -13.74 22.70 -9.53
CA ALA A 53 -13.86 22.34 -8.11
C ALA A 53 -13.76 20.82 -7.88
N SER A 54 -14.43 20.01 -8.70
CA SER A 54 -14.37 18.55 -8.60
C SER A 54 -13.00 18.01 -8.98
N GLY A 55 -12.36 18.58 -10.00
CA GLY A 55 -11.01 18.21 -10.41
C GLY A 55 -9.98 18.50 -9.33
N VAL A 56 -10.03 19.68 -8.72
CA VAL A 56 -9.16 20.05 -7.59
C VAL A 56 -9.40 19.13 -6.40
N ALA A 57 -10.65 18.89 -6.02
CA ALA A 57 -10.99 18.02 -4.89
C ALA A 57 -10.44 16.59 -5.09
N LEU A 58 -10.60 16.02 -6.30
CA LEU A 58 -10.09 14.69 -6.63
C LEU A 58 -8.55 14.66 -6.58
N THR A 59 -7.89 15.67 -7.13
CA THR A 59 -6.43 15.78 -7.12
C THR A 59 -5.89 15.85 -5.70
N VAL A 60 -6.47 16.70 -4.86
CA VAL A 60 -6.07 16.86 -3.45
C VAL A 60 -6.30 15.55 -2.68
N LEU A 61 -7.45 14.89 -2.85
CA LEU A 61 -7.75 13.63 -2.18
C LEU A 61 -6.76 12.53 -2.60
N THR A 62 -6.44 12.44 -3.89
CA THR A 62 -5.47 11.46 -4.41
C THR A 62 -4.06 11.75 -3.89
N ALA A 63 -3.65 13.02 -3.82
CA ALA A 63 -2.37 13.41 -3.24
C ALA A 63 -2.28 13.05 -1.76
N ILE A 64 -3.33 13.30 -0.96
CA ILE A 64 -3.39 12.89 0.44
C ILE A 64 -3.27 11.37 0.58
N ALA A 65 -3.98 10.61 -0.26
CA ALA A 65 -3.88 9.16 -0.28
C ALA A 65 -2.46 8.67 -0.63
N ALA A 66 -1.80 9.31 -1.60
CA ALA A 66 -0.41 9.01 -1.96
C ALA A 66 0.55 9.30 -0.80
N LEU A 67 0.41 10.42 -0.11
CA LEU A 67 1.22 10.75 1.07
C LEU A 67 1.01 9.75 2.21
N TRP A 68 -0.25 9.38 2.47
CA TRP A 68 -0.58 8.36 3.46
C TRP A 68 0.07 7.02 3.14
N LEU A 69 -0.07 6.55 1.90
CA LEU A 69 0.50 5.28 1.48
C LEU A 69 2.03 5.31 1.46
N GLY A 70 2.63 6.46 1.13
CA GLY A 70 4.07 6.70 1.25
C GLY A 70 4.56 6.59 2.71
N ALA A 71 3.82 7.16 3.66
CA ALA A 71 4.12 7.03 5.08
C ALA A 71 4.02 5.56 5.56
N LEU A 72 3.00 4.82 5.09
CA LEU A 72 2.87 3.39 5.37
C LEU A 72 4.02 2.58 4.77
N PHE A 73 4.44 2.89 3.54
CA PHE A 73 5.57 2.23 2.88
C PHE A 73 6.88 2.43 3.65
N VAL A 74 7.19 3.68 4.03
CA VAL A 74 8.38 3.99 4.84
C VAL A 74 8.30 3.33 6.21
N GLY A 75 7.15 3.40 6.87
CA GLY A 75 6.93 2.76 8.17
C GLY A 75 7.05 1.23 8.11
N LEU A 76 6.56 0.59 7.04
CA LEU A 76 6.69 -0.85 6.80
C LEU A 76 8.16 -1.25 6.58
N ARG A 77 8.91 -0.45 5.82
CA ARG A 77 10.34 -0.64 5.61
C ARG A 77 11.12 -0.56 6.94
N ASN A 78 10.69 0.34 7.83
CA ASN A 78 11.26 0.56 9.15
C ASN A 78 10.63 -0.33 10.24
N ARG A 79 9.78 -1.30 9.87
CA ARG A 79 9.12 -2.25 10.78
C ARG A 79 8.36 -1.60 11.94
N ARG A 80 7.72 -0.46 11.71
CA ARG A 80 6.93 0.25 12.72
C ARG A 80 5.64 -0.51 13.03
N PRO A 81 5.28 -0.76 14.31
CA PRO A 81 4.11 -1.57 14.68
C PRO A 81 2.77 -1.00 14.19
N TRP A 82 2.60 0.33 14.20
CA TRP A 82 1.37 1.01 13.80
C TRP A 82 1.00 0.84 12.32
N VAL A 83 1.99 0.50 11.48
CA VAL A 83 1.81 0.39 10.02
C VAL A 83 0.86 -0.74 9.66
N ARG A 84 0.82 -1.82 10.44
CA ARG A 84 -0.05 -2.96 10.18
C ARG A 84 -1.51 -2.56 10.12
N SER A 85 -1.99 -1.83 11.13
CA SER A 85 -3.37 -1.34 11.15
C SER A 85 -3.64 -0.36 10.02
N GLY A 86 -2.69 0.53 9.72
CA GLY A 86 -2.80 1.46 8.60
C GLY A 86 -2.94 0.75 7.25
N ILE A 87 -2.16 -0.32 7.01
CA ILE A 87 -2.27 -1.12 5.78
C ILE A 87 -3.61 -1.83 5.71
N ILE A 88 -4.09 -2.43 6.79
CA ILE A 88 -5.40 -3.10 6.81
C ILE A 88 -6.52 -2.11 6.47
N VAL A 89 -6.51 -0.93 7.09
CA VAL A 89 -7.50 0.13 6.79
C VAL A 89 -7.42 0.54 5.32
N TRP A 90 -6.21 0.71 4.78
CA TRP A 90 -6.02 1.03 3.36
C TRP A 90 -6.60 -0.04 2.45
N GLN A 91 -6.31 -1.31 2.69
CA GLN A 91 -6.80 -2.42 1.86
C GLN A 91 -8.33 -2.57 1.93
N VAL A 92 -8.94 -2.32 3.09
CA VAL A 92 -10.40 -2.30 3.24
C VAL A 92 -11.01 -1.15 2.43
N LEU A 93 -10.42 0.05 2.51
CA LEU A 93 -10.86 1.20 1.72
C LEU A 93 -10.75 0.93 0.22
N GLN A 94 -9.65 0.34 -0.23
CA GLN A 94 -9.43 -0.04 -1.62
C GLN A 94 -10.44 -1.10 -2.09
N GLY A 95 -10.77 -2.08 -1.25
CA GLY A 95 -11.82 -3.05 -1.51
C GLY A 95 -13.20 -2.38 -1.67
N ALA A 96 -13.53 -1.40 -0.83
CA ALA A 96 -14.76 -0.63 -0.96
C ALA A 96 -14.82 0.18 -2.27
N LEU A 97 -13.70 0.80 -2.67
CA LEU A 97 -13.58 1.48 -3.97
C LEU A 97 -13.72 0.51 -5.15
N ALA A 98 -13.17 -0.70 -5.04
CA ALA A 98 -13.32 -1.75 -6.06
C ALA A 98 -14.79 -2.14 -6.24
N ILE A 99 -15.53 -2.34 -5.15
CA ILE A 99 -16.98 -2.61 -5.19
C ILE A 99 -17.70 -1.45 -5.89
N GLY A 100 -17.38 -0.20 -5.54
CA GLY A 100 -17.92 0.98 -6.21
C GLY A 100 -17.63 1.00 -7.71
N ALA A 101 -16.45 0.58 -8.14
CA ALA A 101 -16.09 0.50 -9.55
C ALA A 101 -16.88 -0.58 -10.32
N PHE A 102 -17.29 -1.67 -9.65
CA PHE A 102 -18.17 -2.68 -10.24
C PHE A 102 -19.64 -2.24 -10.33
N GLN A 103 -20.12 -1.49 -9.34
CA GLN A 103 -21.53 -1.13 -9.18
C GLN A 103 -21.86 0.31 -9.58
N GLY A 104 -20.86 1.17 -9.72
CA GLY A 104 -21.03 2.60 -10.01
C GLY A 104 -21.64 2.90 -11.36
N VAL A 105 -22.04 4.17 -11.56
CA VAL A 105 -22.71 4.67 -12.76
C VAL A 105 -21.88 4.40 -14.03
N PHE A 106 -20.58 4.46 -13.94
CA PHE A 106 -19.67 4.27 -15.07
C PHE A 106 -19.24 2.83 -15.30
N ARG A 107 -19.50 1.92 -14.34
CA ARG A 107 -19.18 0.48 -14.41
C ARG A 107 -17.89 0.17 -15.17
N VAL A 108 -16.73 0.37 -14.57
CA VAL A 108 -15.43 0.05 -15.17
C VAL A 108 -14.84 -1.18 -14.45
N PRO A 109 -15.21 -2.41 -14.89
CA PRO A 109 -14.77 -3.65 -14.21
C PRO A 109 -13.24 -3.80 -14.15
N ALA A 110 -12.53 -3.27 -15.15
CA ALA A 110 -11.06 -3.31 -15.17
C ALA A 110 -10.46 -2.57 -13.97
N ILE A 111 -11.00 -1.41 -13.60
CA ILE A 111 -10.58 -0.67 -12.40
C ILE A 111 -10.97 -1.44 -11.14
N GLY A 112 -12.17 -2.03 -11.11
CA GLY A 112 -12.61 -2.86 -10.00
C GLY A 112 -11.63 -4.01 -9.71
N TRP A 113 -11.22 -4.74 -10.72
CA TRP A 113 -10.23 -5.82 -10.57
C TRP A 113 -8.83 -5.31 -10.23
N ALA A 114 -8.39 -4.22 -10.84
CA ALA A 114 -7.10 -3.59 -10.54
C ALA A 114 -6.98 -3.13 -9.09
N LEU A 115 -8.09 -2.77 -8.44
CA LEU A 115 -8.14 -2.42 -7.03
C LEU A 115 -8.35 -3.65 -6.14
N LEU A 116 -9.22 -4.58 -6.52
CA LEU A 116 -9.60 -5.71 -5.67
C LEU A 116 -8.46 -6.71 -5.49
N ILE A 117 -7.71 -7.03 -6.56
CA ILE A 117 -6.64 -8.02 -6.50
C ILE A 117 -5.54 -7.60 -5.51
N PRO A 118 -4.92 -6.41 -5.61
CA PRO A 118 -3.91 -5.99 -4.65
C PRO A 118 -4.48 -5.83 -3.24
N ALA A 119 -5.76 -5.41 -3.08
CA ALA A 119 -6.41 -5.33 -1.78
C ALA A 119 -6.48 -6.70 -1.09
N LEU A 120 -6.89 -7.74 -1.78
CA LEU A 120 -6.95 -9.09 -1.23
C LEU A 120 -5.55 -9.65 -0.93
N VAL A 121 -4.58 -9.43 -1.81
CA VAL A 121 -3.20 -9.85 -1.58
C VAL A 121 -2.59 -9.09 -0.41
N GLY A 122 -2.78 -7.78 -0.35
CA GLY A 122 -2.26 -6.93 0.72
C GLY A 122 -2.81 -7.31 2.09
N ILE A 123 -4.13 -7.54 2.20
CA ILE A 123 -4.75 -7.91 3.47
C ILE A 123 -4.32 -9.32 3.93
N THR A 124 -4.22 -10.29 3.02
CA THR A 124 -3.75 -11.64 3.35
C THR A 124 -2.30 -11.64 3.83
N LEU A 125 -1.43 -10.86 3.17
CA LEU A 125 -0.04 -10.69 3.59
C LEU A 125 0.09 -9.95 4.92
N ALA A 126 -0.68 -8.88 5.14
CA ALA A 126 -0.68 -8.12 6.38
C ALA A 126 -1.16 -8.93 7.60
N LEU A 127 -2.05 -9.91 7.37
CA LEU A 127 -2.56 -10.82 8.40
C LEU A 127 -1.68 -12.06 8.58
N SER A 128 -0.70 -12.30 7.72
CA SER A 128 0.17 -13.46 7.80
C SER A 128 1.04 -13.43 9.07
N ARG A 129 1.28 -14.60 9.67
CA ARG A 129 2.11 -14.76 10.88
C ARG A 129 3.50 -14.12 10.75
N PRO A 130 4.25 -14.33 9.65
CA PRO A 130 5.58 -13.74 9.49
C PRO A 130 5.59 -12.21 9.54
N VAL A 131 4.57 -11.56 8.97
CA VAL A 131 4.44 -10.08 8.99
C VAL A 131 4.02 -9.61 10.38
N THR A 132 3.09 -10.31 11.01
CA THR A 132 2.64 -9.99 12.38
C THR A 132 3.81 -10.04 13.37
N GLU A 133 4.62 -11.10 13.32
CA GLU A 133 5.78 -11.26 14.20
C GLU A 133 6.90 -10.24 13.90
N ALA A 134 7.12 -9.94 12.60
CA ALA A 134 8.12 -8.96 12.19
C ALA A 134 7.79 -7.53 12.63
N LEU A 135 6.49 -7.19 12.74
CA LEU A 135 6.02 -5.87 13.18
C LEU A 135 5.72 -5.79 14.69
N ALA A 136 5.61 -6.93 15.38
CA ALA A 136 5.37 -6.98 16.83
C ALA A 136 6.65 -6.82 17.66
N ARG A 137 7.83 -7.03 17.07
CA ARG A 137 9.11 -6.88 17.78
C ARG A 137 9.50 -5.40 17.83
N PRO A 138 9.67 -4.78 19.02
CA PRO A 138 10.29 -3.47 19.13
C PRO A 138 11.69 -3.53 18.51
N VAL A 139 12.04 -2.54 17.73
CA VAL A 139 13.43 -2.32 17.30
C VAL A 139 14.13 -1.69 18.50
N GLU A 140 14.87 -2.51 19.26
CA GLU A 140 15.82 -2.02 20.26
C GLU A 140 17.00 -1.33 19.58
#